data_ddf7274d7b46b0430f2438b872919f1c
#
_entry.id   ddf7274d7b46b0430f2438b872919f1c
#
_cell.length_a   1.000
_cell.length_b   1.000
_cell.length_c   1.000
_cell.angle_alpha   90.00
_cell.angle_beta   90.00
_cell.angle_gamma   90.00
#
_symmetry.space_group_name_H-M   'P 1'
#
loop_
_entity.id
_entity.type
_entity.pdbx_description
1 polymer ?
#
loop_
_entity_poly.entity_id
_entity_poly.type
_entity_poly.pdbx_seq_one_letter_code
_entity_poly.pdbx_strand_id
1 'polypeptide(L)'
;MNKIYNNLSVDNLTKTEWFNQFDKKQKRIIKEGLEANVDVSLYAKKDFNWRQMEEIKKGLQDNLDVSFYANPRFTSNQMWQIRDGLEQILDVSVYANKEYSWKQMYEIRLGLFSNIDVSLYAKKELDWKEMREIREKLENEQNTQ
;
A
#
# COMPACT_ATOMS: atom_id res chain seq x y z
N MET A 1 0.84 -16.72 8.62
CA MET A 1 1.90 -17.59 9.15
C MET A 1 1.28 -18.86 9.74
N ASN A 2 1.92 -19.99 9.56
CA ASN A 2 1.41 -21.25 10.13
C ASN A 2 1.51 -21.19 11.67
N LYS A 3 0.44 -21.65 12.37
CA LYS A 3 0.37 -21.61 13.84
C LYS A 3 1.54 -22.29 14.55
N ILE A 4 2.17 -23.30 13.94
CA ILE A 4 3.32 -24.00 14.52
C ILE A 4 4.56 -23.10 14.72
N TYR A 5 4.64 -21.99 13.99
CA TYR A 5 5.78 -21.08 14.08
C TYR A 5 5.58 -19.91 15.05
N ASN A 6 4.38 -19.75 15.59
CA ASN A 6 4.04 -18.58 16.41
C ASN A 6 4.87 -18.46 17.71
N ASN A 7 5.39 -19.56 18.22
CA ASN A 7 6.13 -19.59 19.47
C ASN A 7 7.66 -19.67 19.28
N LEU A 8 8.14 -19.60 18.04
CA LEU A 8 9.58 -19.64 17.75
C LEU A 8 10.19 -18.26 17.81
N SER A 9 11.45 -18.17 18.25
CA SER A 9 12.22 -16.95 18.16
C SER A 9 12.49 -16.59 16.70
N VAL A 10 12.87 -15.34 16.42
CA VAL A 10 13.24 -14.89 15.07
C VAL A 10 14.34 -15.80 14.50
N ASP A 11 15.37 -16.10 15.30
CA ASP A 11 16.48 -16.95 14.87
C ASP A 11 16.02 -18.34 14.48
N ASN A 12 15.09 -18.92 15.24
CA ASN A 12 14.56 -20.25 14.94
C ASN A 12 13.63 -20.23 13.72
N LEU A 13 12.81 -19.19 13.57
CA LEU A 13 11.94 -19.02 12.40
C LEU A 13 12.75 -18.92 11.10
N THR A 14 13.89 -18.24 11.12
CA THR A 14 14.74 -18.07 9.94
C THR A 14 15.46 -19.34 9.53
N LYS A 15 15.42 -20.38 10.36
CA LYS A 15 16.01 -21.71 10.05
C LYS A 15 14.98 -22.69 9.50
N THR A 16 13.71 -22.31 9.40
CA THR A 16 12.65 -23.21 8.95
C THR A 16 12.59 -23.33 7.44
N GLU A 17 11.98 -24.40 6.96
CA GLU A 17 11.69 -24.58 5.53
C GLU A 17 10.72 -23.50 5.04
N TRP A 18 9.79 -23.11 5.89
CA TRP A 18 8.86 -22.01 5.58
C TRP A 18 9.61 -20.74 5.18
N PHE A 19 10.59 -20.34 5.99
CA PHE A 19 11.38 -19.14 5.70
C PHE A 19 12.27 -19.33 4.47
N ASN A 20 12.85 -20.52 4.32
CA ASN A 20 13.80 -20.80 3.24
C ASN A 20 13.15 -20.92 1.86
N GLN A 21 11.82 -20.96 1.76
CA GLN A 21 11.14 -20.93 0.47
C GLN A 21 11.21 -19.55 -0.22
N PHE A 22 11.52 -18.51 0.52
CA PHE A 22 11.58 -17.13 0.01
C PHE A 22 12.96 -16.81 -0.56
N ASP A 23 13.02 -15.87 -1.50
CA ASP A 23 14.30 -15.40 -2.03
C ASP A 23 15.01 -14.50 -0.99
N LYS A 24 16.25 -14.12 -1.30
CA LYS A 24 17.10 -13.35 -0.38
C LYS A 24 16.47 -12.02 0.03
N LYS A 25 15.87 -11.29 -0.91
CA LYS A 25 15.26 -9.99 -0.63
C LYS A 25 13.98 -10.14 0.17
N GLN A 26 13.14 -11.11 -0.18
CA GLN A 26 11.93 -11.43 0.57
C GLN A 26 12.26 -11.83 2.00
N LYS A 27 13.28 -12.68 2.18
CA LYS A 27 13.74 -13.10 3.52
C LYS A 27 14.12 -11.90 4.38
N ARG A 28 14.81 -10.92 3.80
CA ARG A 28 15.22 -9.72 4.51
C ARG A 28 14.00 -8.97 5.05
N ILE A 29 12.99 -8.75 4.21
CA ILE A 29 11.78 -8.01 4.62
C ILE A 29 10.97 -8.79 5.66
N ILE A 30 10.90 -10.12 5.53
CA ILE A 30 10.21 -10.97 6.51
C ILE A 30 10.95 -10.90 7.86
N LYS A 31 12.29 -11.03 7.84
CA LYS A 31 13.10 -10.96 9.07
C LYS A 31 12.95 -9.60 9.75
N GLU A 32 13.02 -8.51 8.99
CA GLU A 32 12.81 -7.16 9.52
C GLU A 32 11.44 -7.02 10.18
N GLY A 33 10.41 -7.58 9.58
CA GLY A 33 9.06 -7.55 10.15
C GLY A 33 8.96 -8.35 11.45
N LEU A 34 9.59 -9.51 11.50
CA LEU A 34 9.64 -10.33 12.71
C LEU A 34 10.36 -9.58 13.84
N GLU A 35 11.48 -8.93 13.53
CA GLU A 35 12.24 -8.13 14.50
C GLU A 35 11.45 -6.90 14.97
N ALA A 36 10.65 -6.32 14.10
CA ALA A 36 9.77 -5.19 14.42
C ALA A 36 8.47 -5.63 15.10
N ASN A 37 8.27 -6.92 15.30
CA ASN A 37 7.09 -7.49 15.95
C ASN A 37 5.77 -7.16 15.25
N VAL A 38 5.79 -7.12 13.92
CA VAL A 38 4.58 -6.96 13.12
C VAL A 38 4.07 -8.34 12.64
N ASP A 39 2.81 -8.41 12.27
CA ASP A 39 2.22 -9.66 11.78
C ASP A 39 2.66 -9.93 10.34
N VAL A 40 3.78 -10.64 10.19
CA VAL A 40 4.33 -10.97 8.87
C VAL A 40 3.44 -11.92 8.06
N SER A 41 2.48 -12.59 8.70
CA SER A 41 1.57 -13.47 7.97
C SER A 41 0.77 -12.74 6.90
N LEU A 42 0.63 -11.42 7.05
CA LEU A 42 -0.10 -10.60 6.09
C LEU A 42 0.68 -10.36 4.80
N TYR A 43 2.00 -10.58 4.79
CA TYR A 43 2.78 -10.39 3.58
C TYR A 43 3.81 -11.50 3.28
N ALA A 44 4.06 -12.40 4.21
CA ALA A 44 5.01 -13.50 4.01
C ALA A 44 4.39 -14.57 3.11
N LYS A 45 4.19 -14.22 1.86
CA LYS A 45 3.58 -15.03 0.82
C LYS A 45 4.38 -14.87 -0.47
N LYS A 46 4.59 -15.96 -1.19
CA LYS A 46 5.36 -15.95 -2.43
C LYS A 46 4.78 -15.06 -3.52
N ASP A 47 3.47 -14.79 -3.47
CA ASP A 47 2.77 -13.95 -4.44
C ASP A 47 3.21 -12.49 -4.38
N PHE A 48 3.78 -12.06 -3.25
CA PHE A 48 4.31 -10.71 -3.10
C PHE A 48 5.80 -10.67 -3.44
N ASN A 49 6.22 -9.75 -4.27
CA ASN A 49 7.63 -9.46 -4.44
C ASN A 49 8.14 -8.65 -3.23
N TRP A 50 9.46 -8.48 -3.12
CA TRP A 50 10.05 -7.82 -1.96
C TRP A 50 9.60 -6.35 -1.81
N ARG A 51 9.34 -5.67 -2.92
CA ARG A 51 8.87 -4.27 -2.89
C ARG A 51 7.45 -4.17 -2.35
N GLN A 52 6.58 -5.09 -2.77
CA GLN A 52 5.23 -5.19 -2.22
C GLN A 52 5.27 -5.51 -0.73
N MET A 53 6.11 -6.46 -0.34
CA MET A 53 6.31 -6.81 1.07
C MET A 53 6.76 -5.60 1.88
N GLU A 54 7.68 -4.80 1.34
CA GLU A 54 8.19 -3.60 2.01
C GLU A 54 7.07 -2.60 2.30
N GLU A 55 6.18 -2.37 1.33
CA GLU A 55 5.06 -1.44 1.51
C GLU A 55 4.07 -1.94 2.56
N ILE A 56 3.81 -3.25 2.61
CA ILE A 56 2.92 -3.83 3.61
C ILE A 56 3.58 -3.75 5.00
N LYS A 57 4.86 -4.12 5.09
CA LYS A 57 5.62 -4.03 6.35
C LYS A 57 5.59 -2.61 6.93
N LYS A 58 5.85 -1.60 6.10
CA LYS A 58 5.82 -0.20 6.53
C LYS A 58 4.44 0.19 7.07
N GLY A 59 3.39 -0.22 6.38
CA GLY A 59 2.03 0.03 6.86
C GLY A 59 1.77 -0.60 8.21
N LEU A 60 2.21 -1.83 8.41
CA LEU A 60 2.06 -2.53 9.70
C LEU A 60 2.85 -1.84 10.82
N GLN A 61 4.07 -1.37 10.52
CA GLN A 61 4.88 -0.63 11.49
C GLN A 61 4.22 0.68 11.91
N ASP A 62 3.47 1.30 11.02
CA ASP A 62 2.77 2.56 11.28
C ASP A 62 1.33 2.33 11.76
N ASN A 63 0.97 1.10 12.07
CA ASN A 63 -0.37 0.70 12.55
C ASN A 63 -1.49 1.08 11.59
N LEU A 64 -1.22 1.03 10.29
CA LEU A 64 -2.21 1.29 9.26
C LEU A 64 -3.01 0.02 8.92
N ASP A 65 -4.22 0.21 8.42
CA ASP A 65 -5.04 -0.90 7.95
C ASP A 65 -4.56 -1.33 6.56
N VAL A 66 -3.61 -2.26 6.52
CA VAL A 66 -3.01 -2.74 5.27
C VAL A 66 -3.98 -3.57 4.42
N SER A 67 -5.14 -3.95 4.97
CA SER A 67 -6.13 -4.72 4.22
C SER A 67 -6.60 -3.96 2.96
N PHE A 68 -6.48 -2.64 2.94
CA PHE A 68 -6.82 -1.85 1.76
C PHE A 68 -5.89 -2.11 0.58
N TYR A 69 -4.66 -2.60 0.82
CA TYR A 69 -3.71 -2.76 -0.28
C TYR A 69 -2.87 -4.06 -0.22
N ALA A 70 -3.00 -4.88 0.81
CA ALA A 70 -2.26 -6.14 0.93
C ALA A 70 -2.81 -7.20 -0.02
N ASN A 71 -2.66 -6.95 -1.31
CA ASN A 71 -3.16 -7.80 -2.39
C ASN A 71 -2.11 -7.80 -3.52
N PRO A 72 -1.66 -8.98 -3.99
CA PRO A 72 -0.63 -9.04 -5.03
C PRO A 72 -1.02 -8.41 -6.36
N ARG A 73 -2.30 -8.10 -6.56
CA ARG A 73 -2.77 -7.41 -7.77
C ARG A 73 -2.37 -5.93 -7.81
N PHE A 74 -2.04 -5.34 -6.66
CA PHE A 74 -1.48 -3.98 -6.62
C PHE A 74 0.03 -4.04 -6.83
N THR A 75 0.55 -3.19 -7.68
CA THR A 75 2.00 -2.97 -7.79
C THR A 75 2.50 -2.26 -6.53
N SER A 76 3.79 -2.31 -6.27
CA SER A 76 4.37 -1.59 -5.13
C SER A 76 4.12 -0.08 -5.21
N ASN A 77 4.10 0.49 -6.43
CA ASN A 77 3.80 1.91 -6.61
C ASN A 77 2.34 2.24 -6.27
N GLN A 78 1.41 1.37 -6.64
CA GLN A 78 0.00 1.52 -6.25
C GLN A 78 -0.15 1.39 -4.73
N MET A 79 0.51 0.40 -4.13
CA MET A 79 0.50 0.19 -2.68
C MET A 79 1.01 1.44 -1.95
N TRP A 80 2.06 2.07 -2.47
CA TRP A 80 2.62 3.28 -1.88
C TRP A 80 1.59 4.42 -1.86
N GLN A 81 0.84 4.59 -2.94
CA GLN A 81 -0.19 5.63 -3.00
C GLN A 81 -1.31 5.37 -1.99
N ILE A 82 -1.69 4.11 -1.80
CA ILE A 82 -2.73 3.76 -0.83
C ILE A 82 -2.18 3.94 0.60
N ARG A 83 -0.97 3.46 0.87
CA ARG A 83 -0.34 3.62 2.18
C ARG A 83 -0.20 5.10 2.55
N ASP A 84 0.26 5.92 1.61
CA ASP A 84 0.42 7.36 1.83
C ASP A 84 -0.91 8.03 2.14
N GLY A 85 -1.98 7.63 1.46
CA GLY A 85 -3.33 8.11 1.77
C GLY A 85 -3.79 7.71 3.16
N LEU A 86 -3.49 6.49 3.59
CA LEU A 86 -3.83 6.04 4.94
C LEU A 86 -3.06 6.85 5.99
N GLU A 87 -1.79 7.14 5.75
CA GLU A 87 -0.99 8.00 6.64
C GLU A 87 -1.58 9.41 6.76
N GLN A 88 -2.17 9.90 5.69
CA GLN A 88 -2.82 11.20 5.65
C GLN A 88 -4.27 11.18 6.15
N ILE A 89 -4.74 10.01 6.61
CA ILE A 89 -6.10 9.80 7.12
C ILE A 89 -7.16 10.13 6.05
N LEU A 90 -6.88 9.77 4.81
CA LEU A 90 -7.80 9.95 3.70
C LEU A 90 -8.66 8.71 3.48
N ASP A 91 -9.82 8.88 2.86
CA ASP A 91 -10.66 7.76 2.47
C ASP A 91 -10.09 7.10 1.21
N VAL A 92 -9.15 6.18 1.40
CA VAL A 92 -8.48 5.50 0.29
C VAL A 92 -9.41 4.55 -0.48
N SER A 93 -10.57 4.21 0.07
CA SER A 93 -11.54 3.37 -0.64
C SER A 93 -11.97 3.99 -1.96
N VAL A 94 -11.84 5.30 -2.09
CA VAL A 94 -12.18 6.03 -3.32
C VAL A 94 -11.27 5.60 -4.48
N TYR A 95 -10.01 5.26 -4.19
CA TYR A 95 -9.05 4.94 -5.27
C TYR A 95 -8.31 3.61 -5.10
N ALA A 96 -8.51 2.88 -4.01
CA ALA A 96 -7.87 1.59 -3.77
C ALA A 96 -8.45 0.52 -4.69
N ASN A 97 -8.19 0.67 -5.98
CA ASN A 97 -8.70 -0.19 -7.05
C ASN A 97 -7.56 -0.43 -8.05
N LYS A 98 -7.29 -1.70 -8.35
CA LYS A 98 -6.20 -2.10 -9.25
C LYS A 98 -6.31 -1.52 -10.66
N GLU A 99 -7.50 -1.07 -11.06
CA GLU A 99 -7.73 -0.49 -12.39
C GLU A 99 -7.18 0.93 -12.54
N TYR A 100 -6.94 1.62 -11.41
CA TYR A 100 -6.25 2.90 -11.44
C TYR A 100 -4.74 2.67 -11.46
N SER A 101 -4.03 3.33 -12.37
CA SER A 101 -2.57 3.37 -12.31
C SER A 101 -2.13 4.14 -11.07
N TRP A 102 -0.87 3.97 -10.66
CA TRP A 102 -0.38 4.71 -9.50
C TRP A 102 -0.42 6.23 -9.74
N LYS A 103 -0.27 6.68 -10.98
CA LYS A 103 -0.36 8.10 -11.32
C LYS A 103 -1.79 8.62 -11.19
N GLN A 104 -2.79 7.83 -11.60
CA GLN A 104 -4.20 8.16 -11.38
C GLN A 104 -4.51 8.22 -9.90
N MET A 105 -4.05 7.22 -9.13
CA MET A 105 -4.19 7.19 -7.68
C MET A 105 -3.59 8.44 -7.03
N TYR A 106 -2.42 8.85 -7.50
CA TYR A 106 -1.74 10.05 -7.00
C TYR A 106 -2.62 11.30 -7.18
N GLU A 107 -3.20 11.48 -8.36
CA GLU A 107 -4.05 12.64 -8.63
C GLU A 107 -5.33 12.63 -7.78
N ILE A 108 -5.91 11.44 -7.56
CA ILE A 108 -7.09 11.32 -6.70
C ILE A 108 -6.70 11.60 -5.24
N ARG A 109 -5.57 11.04 -4.78
CA ARG A 109 -5.09 11.26 -3.41
C ARG A 109 -4.85 12.74 -3.13
N LEU A 110 -4.21 13.45 -4.05
CA LEU A 110 -3.98 14.90 -3.90
C LEU A 110 -5.29 15.67 -3.80
N GLY A 111 -6.30 15.29 -4.57
CA GLY A 111 -7.62 15.91 -4.50
C GLY A 111 -8.30 15.68 -3.16
N LEU A 112 -8.20 14.45 -2.64
CA LEU A 112 -8.73 14.12 -1.31
C LEU A 112 -8.03 14.94 -0.24
N PHE A 113 -6.71 15.09 -0.36
CA PHE A 113 -5.92 15.89 0.58
C PHE A 113 -6.31 17.37 0.54
N SER A 114 -6.63 17.89 -0.65
CA SER A 114 -7.09 19.27 -0.82
C SER A 114 -8.57 19.45 -0.50
N ASN A 115 -9.26 18.37 -0.15
CA ASN A 115 -10.67 18.37 0.21
C ASN A 115 -11.59 18.90 -0.90
N ILE A 116 -11.27 18.58 -2.15
CA ILE A 116 -12.14 18.84 -3.30
C ILE A 116 -12.98 17.61 -3.61
N ASP A 117 -14.04 17.79 -4.38
CA ASP A 117 -14.91 16.69 -4.78
C ASP A 117 -14.25 15.87 -5.91
N VAL A 118 -13.52 14.82 -5.53
CA VAL A 118 -12.80 13.97 -6.49
C VAL A 118 -13.72 13.11 -7.34
N SER A 119 -15.01 12.97 -6.98
CA SER A 119 -15.96 12.21 -7.79
C SER A 119 -16.11 12.79 -9.20
N LEU A 120 -15.75 14.06 -9.36
CA LEU A 120 -15.78 14.71 -10.66
C LEU A 120 -14.73 14.20 -11.62
N TYR A 121 -13.64 13.57 -11.13
CA TYR A 121 -12.59 13.06 -11.99
C TYR A 121 -12.07 11.67 -11.60
N ALA A 122 -12.50 11.09 -10.50
CA ALA A 122 -12.10 9.73 -10.09
C ALA A 122 -12.78 8.70 -10.98
N LYS A 123 -12.38 8.66 -12.24
CA LYS A 123 -12.93 7.82 -13.29
C LYS A 123 -11.78 7.15 -14.04
N LYS A 124 -11.82 5.83 -14.16
CA LYS A 124 -10.73 5.06 -14.79
C LYS A 124 -10.50 5.43 -16.27
N GLU A 125 -11.52 6.00 -16.93
CA GLU A 125 -11.45 6.42 -18.33
C GLU A 125 -10.60 7.68 -18.54
N LEU A 126 -10.37 8.46 -17.49
CA LEU A 126 -9.53 9.66 -17.55
C LEU A 126 -8.08 9.29 -17.25
N ASP A 127 -7.16 9.71 -18.09
CA ASP A 127 -5.74 9.51 -17.77
C ASP A 127 -5.30 10.47 -16.65
N TRP A 128 -4.12 10.25 -16.11
CA TRP A 128 -3.66 11.04 -14.98
C TRP A 128 -3.46 12.53 -15.32
N LYS A 129 -3.18 12.84 -16.59
CA LYS A 129 -3.01 14.24 -17.03
C LYS A 129 -4.35 14.97 -17.05
N GLU A 130 -5.38 14.30 -17.56
CA GLU A 130 -6.74 14.82 -17.55
C GLU A 130 -7.23 15.01 -16.11
N MET A 131 -6.95 14.03 -15.24
CA MET A 131 -7.29 14.12 -13.83
C MET A 131 -6.60 15.32 -13.17
N ARG A 132 -5.32 15.54 -13.47
CA ARG A 132 -4.55 16.67 -12.94
C ARG A 132 -5.16 18.00 -13.36
N GLU A 133 -5.53 18.14 -14.62
CA GLU A 133 -6.15 19.38 -15.11
C GLU A 133 -7.43 19.70 -14.36
N ILE A 134 -8.28 18.69 -14.17
CA ILE A 134 -9.53 18.85 -13.43
C ILE A 134 -9.24 19.19 -11.96
N ARG A 135 -8.31 18.45 -11.33
CA ARG A 135 -7.93 18.69 -9.93
C ARG A 135 -7.44 20.12 -9.73
N GLU A 136 -6.50 20.57 -10.56
CA GLU A 136 -5.95 21.92 -10.45
C GLU A 136 -7.01 23.00 -10.64
N LYS A 137 -7.93 22.80 -11.58
CA LYS A 137 -9.04 23.70 -11.77
C LYS A 137 -9.95 23.79 -10.56
N LEU A 138 -10.30 22.65 -9.97
CA LEU A 138 -11.15 22.57 -8.78
C LEU A 138 -10.46 23.21 -7.57
N GLU A 139 -9.15 22.96 -7.41
CA GLU A 139 -8.37 23.59 -6.33
C GLU A 139 -8.31 25.09 -6.49
N ASN A 140 -8.12 25.59 -7.71
CA ASN A 140 -8.10 27.04 -7.98
C ASN A 140 -9.48 27.68 -7.70
N GLU A 141 -10.56 27.03 -8.06
CA GLU A 141 -11.91 27.51 -7.78
C GLU A 141 -12.17 27.59 -6.27
N GLN A 142 -11.70 26.59 -5.52
CA GLN A 142 -11.82 26.55 -4.06
C GLN A 142 -11.06 27.71 -3.42
N ASN A 143 -9.85 28.01 -3.91
CA ASN A 143 -8.97 29.03 -3.35
C ASN A 143 -9.44 30.47 -3.67
N THR A 144 -10.32 30.66 -4.65
CA THR A 144 -10.81 31.98 -5.03
C THR A 144 -12.10 32.37 -4.32
N GLN A 145 -12.65 31.48 -3.48
CA GLN A 145 -13.89 31.75 -2.75
C GLN A 145 -13.68 32.44 -1.42
#